data_281fedfb371da5334e7afd152ed6e6a0
#
_entry.id   281fedfb371da5334e7afd152ed6e6a0
#
_cell.length_a   1.000
_cell.length_b   1.000
_cell.length_c   1.000
_cell.angle_alpha   90.00
_cell.angle_beta   90.00
_cell.angle_gamma   90.00
#
_symmetry.space_group_name_H-M   'P 1'
#
loop_
_entity.id
_entity.type
_entity.pdbx_description
1 polymer ?
#
loop_
_entity_poly.entity_id
_entity_poly.type
_entity_poly.pdbx_seq_one_letter_code
_entity_poly.pdbx_strand_id
1 'polypeptide(L)'
;ETVAPSTATTIKNTKFPHLLIRTADGNFRFTQIDGSSYTISATSYDVPSLGERVCGDLTSAPDPSFIGKKLNDIFFHRNRLGLLADENVIMSRSGEFFEFFPETVTSTLDTDPIDVASTHTKVSILQHAVSFDEELLLFSEQSQFMVTGGATLTASNISINVTTEFEADKRVKPVGSGSNVFFTFNKGNFS
;
A
#
# COMPACT_ATOMS: atom_id res chain seq x y z
N GLU A 1 10.62 -11.40 22.02
CA GLU A 1 10.66 -12.14 20.73
C GLU A 1 11.85 -11.65 19.91
N THR A 2 12.43 -12.52 19.13
CA THR A 2 13.58 -12.20 18.28
C THR A 2 13.36 -12.77 16.88
N VAL A 3 14.02 -12.18 15.88
CA VAL A 3 14.02 -12.72 14.52
C VAL A 3 14.80 -14.03 14.50
N ALA A 4 14.27 -15.03 13.79
CA ALA A 4 14.95 -16.32 13.64
C ALA A 4 16.32 -16.16 12.91
N PRO A 5 17.33 -16.96 13.26
CA PRO A 5 18.63 -16.90 12.60
C PRO A 5 18.52 -17.03 11.08
N SER A 6 19.32 -16.28 10.35
CA SER A 6 19.39 -16.25 8.88
C SER A 6 18.13 -15.70 8.17
N THR A 7 17.19 -15.10 8.90
CA THR A 7 16.04 -14.41 8.30
C THR A 7 16.43 -12.95 8.01
N ALA A 8 16.17 -12.50 6.78
CA ALA A 8 16.39 -11.10 6.42
C ALA A 8 15.47 -10.18 7.23
N THR A 9 16.02 -9.12 7.80
CA THR A 9 15.25 -8.17 8.63
C THR A 9 14.83 -6.92 7.85
N THR A 10 15.57 -6.56 6.80
CA THR A 10 15.43 -5.27 6.12
C THR A 10 14.82 -5.38 4.74
N ILE A 11 13.99 -4.41 4.37
CA ILE A 11 13.51 -4.19 3.00
C ILE A 11 14.51 -3.30 2.26
N LYS A 12 14.84 -3.66 1.02
CA LYS A 12 15.74 -2.83 0.18
C LYS A 12 15.03 -1.55 -0.25
N ASN A 13 15.39 -0.43 0.36
CA ASN A 13 14.85 0.90 0.10
C ASN A 13 15.11 1.42 -1.32
N THR A 14 16.17 0.96 -2.00
CA THR A 14 16.54 1.43 -3.36
C THR A 14 15.50 1.13 -4.44
N LYS A 15 14.59 0.17 -4.19
CA LYS A 15 13.50 -0.21 -5.10
C LYS A 15 12.12 0.21 -4.58
N PHE A 16 12.07 0.85 -3.43
CA PHE A 16 10.84 1.37 -2.85
C PHE A 16 10.55 2.79 -3.40
N PRO A 17 9.31 3.26 -3.40
CA PRO A 17 8.99 4.63 -3.76
C PRO A 17 9.81 5.64 -2.97
N HIS A 18 10.26 6.70 -3.65
CA HIS A 18 11.06 7.75 -3.05
C HIS A 18 10.16 8.85 -2.49
N LEU A 19 10.69 9.63 -1.57
CA LEU A 19 10.01 10.77 -0.99
C LEU A 19 10.35 12.07 -1.74
N LEU A 20 9.36 12.93 -1.85
CA LEU A 20 9.53 14.32 -2.22
C LEU A 20 9.24 15.19 -1.00
N ILE A 21 10.29 15.70 -0.37
CA ILE A 21 10.20 16.46 0.87
C ILE A 21 10.26 17.95 0.55
N ARG A 22 9.24 18.72 0.99
CA ARG A 22 9.29 20.18 0.93
C ARG A 22 10.16 20.71 2.06
N THR A 23 11.17 21.49 1.70
CA THR A 23 12.14 22.07 2.64
C THR A 23 11.74 23.47 3.09
N ALA A 24 12.32 23.95 4.20
CA ALA A 24 11.96 25.23 4.81
C ALA A 24 12.27 26.44 3.89
N ASP A 25 13.20 26.31 2.97
CA ASP A 25 13.54 27.32 1.96
C ASP A 25 12.56 27.33 0.75
N GLY A 26 11.49 26.50 0.81
CA GLY A 26 10.46 26.41 -0.22
C GLY A 26 10.81 25.50 -1.40
N ASN A 27 11.99 24.92 -1.41
CA ASN A 27 12.42 23.95 -2.43
C ASN A 27 11.91 22.53 -2.12
N PHE A 28 12.19 21.59 -3.02
CA PHE A 28 11.87 20.18 -2.86
C PHE A 28 13.14 19.32 -2.95
N ARG A 29 13.24 18.35 -2.07
CA ARG A 29 14.29 17.33 -2.10
C ARG A 29 13.65 15.97 -2.42
N PHE A 30 14.18 15.32 -3.45
CA PHE A 30 13.86 13.93 -3.79
C PHE A 30 14.88 13.02 -3.14
N THR A 31 14.43 12.04 -2.34
CA THR A 31 15.32 11.18 -1.56
C THR A 31 14.73 9.76 -1.39
N GLN A 32 15.60 8.80 -1.10
CA GLN A 32 15.20 7.46 -0.69
C GLN A 32 14.67 7.48 0.75
N ILE A 33 13.93 6.43 1.13
CA ILE A 33 13.48 6.18 2.50
C ILE A 33 14.56 5.37 3.19
N ASP A 34 15.63 6.02 3.65
CA ASP A 34 16.86 5.38 4.10
C ASP A 34 17.29 5.74 5.53
N GLY A 35 16.45 6.49 6.26
CA GLY A 35 16.76 6.91 7.63
C GLY A 35 17.87 7.97 7.73
N SER A 36 18.30 8.56 6.61
CA SER A 36 19.32 9.61 6.64
C SER A 36 18.77 10.92 7.21
N SER A 37 19.66 11.78 7.71
CA SER A 37 19.31 13.14 8.09
C SER A 37 20.14 14.14 7.27
N TYR A 38 19.58 15.31 7.04
CA TYR A 38 20.27 16.39 6.35
C TYR A 38 19.83 17.75 6.87
N THR A 39 20.70 18.75 6.74
CA THR A 39 20.42 20.10 7.21
C THR A 39 20.37 21.07 6.04
N ILE A 40 19.30 21.86 5.96
CA ILE A 40 19.13 22.95 5.00
C ILE A 40 18.74 24.21 5.76
N SER A 41 19.47 25.32 5.53
CA SER A 41 19.19 26.61 6.16
C SER A 41 19.03 26.50 7.69
N ALA A 42 19.92 25.77 8.34
CA ALA A 42 19.93 25.49 9.79
C ALA A 42 18.73 24.64 10.32
N THR A 43 17.88 24.12 9.45
CA THR A 43 16.80 23.19 9.82
C THR A 43 17.23 21.77 9.49
N SER A 44 17.13 20.86 10.48
CA SER A 44 17.37 19.44 10.26
C SER A 44 16.10 18.76 9.78
N TYR A 45 16.26 17.83 8.83
CA TYR A 45 15.20 16.99 8.28
C TYR A 45 15.63 15.53 8.44
N ASP A 46 14.82 14.75 9.12
CA ASP A 46 15.03 13.33 9.26
C ASP A 46 14.17 12.61 8.20
N VAL A 47 14.85 11.84 7.35
CA VAL A 47 14.20 10.98 6.38
C VAL A 47 13.76 9.70 7.11
N PRO A 48 12.49 9.27 7.00
CA PRO A 48 12.08 8.01 7.59
C PRO A 48 12.86 6.83 6.99
N SER A 49 12.99 5.76 7.75
CA SER A 49 13.45 4.46 7.28
C SER A 49 12.26 3.52 7.05
N LEU A 50 12.43 2.53 6.17
CA LEU A 50 11.52 1.40 6.13
C LEU A 50 11.72 0.55 7.39
N GLY A 51 10.60 0.10 7.95
CA GLY A 51 10.61 -0.75 9.12
C GLY A 51 11.31 -2.08 8.88
N GLU A 52 11.87 -2.61 9.96
CA GLU A 52 12.58 -3.88 9.95
C GLU A 52 11.72 -4.98 10.57
N ARG A 53 11.92 -6.22 10.12
CA ARG A 53 11.35 -7.37 10.82
C ARG A 53 11.99 -7.49 12.21
N VAL A 54 11.19 -7.35 13.25
CA VAL A 54 11.65 -7.36 14.66
C VAL A 54 11.37 -8.68 15.36
N CYS A 55 10.54 -9.54 14.76
CA CYS A 55 10.16 -10.84 15.35
C CYS A 55 9.87 -11.88 14.29
N GLY A 56 9.87 -13.16 14.68
CA GLY A 56 9.46 -14.29 13.86
C GLY A 56 10.42 -14.69 12.74
N ASP A 57 9.88 -15.33 11.73
CA ASP A 57 10.57 -15.86 10.56
C ASP A 57 9.75 -15.63 9.29
N LEU A 58 10.17 -16.22 8.17
CA LEU A 58 9.46 -16.09 6.88
C LEU A 58 8.05 -16.75 6.87
N THR A 59 7.72 -17.54 7.89
CA THR A 59 6.40 -18.18 8.03
C THR A 59 5.47 -17.36 8.92
N SER A 60 5.96 -16.90 10.06
CA SER A 60 5.19 -16.20 11.09
C SER A 60 5.13 -14.69 10.86
N ALA A 61 6.16 -14.12 10.25
CA ALA A 61 6.21 -12.74 9.80
C ALA A 61 6.76 -12.70 8.37
N PRO A 62 5.98 -13.07 7.34
CA PRO A 62 6.46 -13.19 5.97
C PRO A 62 6.94 -11.84 5.41
N ASP A 63 7.70 -11.90 4.32
CA ASP A 63 8.01 -10.69 3.55
C ASP A 63 6.72 -10.10 2.97
N PRO A 64 6.55 -8.76 3.00
CA PRO A 64 5.42 -8.12 2.34
C PRO A 64 5.33 -8.50 0.87
N SER A 65 4.12 -8.76 0.38
CA SER A 65 3.87 -9.27 -0.97
C SER A 65 4.35 -8.36 -2.10
N PHE A 66 4.70 -7.11 -1.82
CA PHE A 66 5.31 -6.21 -2.82
C PHE A 66 6.79 -6.49 -3.07
N ILE A 67 7.46 -7.29 -2.24
CA ILE A 67 8.89 -7.60 -2.42
C ILE A 67 9.10 -8.33 -3.75
N GLY A 68 9.96 -7.75 -4.60
CA GLY A 68 10.24 -8.31 -5.93
C GLY A 68 9.18 -8.06 -6.99
N LYS A 69 8.09 -7.37 -6.67
CA LYS A 69 7.00 -7.06 -7.58
C LYS A 69 6.97 -5.58 -7.99
N LYS A 70 6.20 -5.28 -9.04
CA LYS A 70 5.96 -3.91 -9.48
C LYS A 70 4.84 -3.31 -8.62
N LEU A 71 5.08 -2.11 -8.09
CA LEU A 71 4.03 -1.30 -7.47
C LEU A 71 3.22 -0.60 -8.56
N ASN A 72 1.91 -0.77 -8.54
CA ASN A 72 1.00 -0.18 -9.50
C ASN A 72 0.39 1.13 -9.01
N ASP A 73 0.08 1.23 -7.71
CA ASP A 73 -0.46 2.45 -7.09
C ASP A 73 -0.04 2.57 -5.63
N ILE A 74 -0.11 3.80 -5.13
CA ILE A 74 0.10 4.18 -3.73
C ILE A 74 -1.12 4.98 -3.29
N PHE A 75 -1.64 4.67 -2.10
CA PHE A 75 -2.82 5.33 -1.56
C PHE A 75 -2.73 5.47 -0.03
N PHE A 76 -3.59 6.33 0.52
CA PHE A 76 -3.83 6.41 1.95
C PHE A 76 -5.27 6.03 2.25
N HIS A 77 -5.46 5.16 3.23
CA HIS A 77 -6.76 4.76 3.69
C HIS A 77 -6.74 4.40 5.18
N ARG A 78 -7.66 4.96 5.95
CA ARG A 78 -7.84 4.68 7.39
C ARG A 78 -6.51 4.66 8.18
N ASN A 79 -5.75 5.76 8.07
CA ASN A 79 -4.48 5.97 8.74
C ASN A 79 -3.37 4.94 8.41
N ARG A 80 -3.41 4.37 7.21
CA ARG A 80 -2.41 3.43 6.68
C ARG A 80 -1.91 3.88 5.31
N LEU A 81 -0.63 3.70 5.05
CA LEU A 81 -0.08 3.78 3.70
C LEU A 81 -0.35 2.47 2.98
N GLY A 82 -1.01 2.52 1.85
CA GLY A 82 -1.35 1.36 1.04
C GLY A 82 -0.57 1.31 -0.27
N LEU A 83 -0.26 0.09 -0.70
CA LEU A 83 0.42 -0.25 -1.93
C LEU A 83 -0.37 -1.30 -2.69
N LEU A 84 -0.42 -1.20 -4.00
CA LEU A 84 -0.93 -2.26 -4.88
C LEU A 84 0.23 -2.95 -5.59
N ALA A 85 0.29 -4.28 -5.48
CA ALA A 85 1.27 -5.10 -6.18
C ALA A 85 0.60 -6.39 -6.68
N ASP A 86 0.54 -6.57 -8.01
CA ASP A 86 -0.21 -7.64 -8.66
C ASP A 86 -1.67 -7.69 -8.18
N GLU A 87 -2.10 -8.76 -7.53
CA GLU A 87 -3.45 -8.94 -6.97
C GLU A 87 -3.54 -8.56 -5.48
N ASN A 88 -2.41 -8.12 -4.88
CA ASN A 88 -2.32 -7.85 -3.46
C ASN A 88 -2.58 -6.37 -3.13
N VAL A 89 -3.28 -6.18 -2.03
CA VAL A 89 -3.42 -4.92 -1.30
C VAL A 89 -2.57 -5.04 -0.04
N ILE A 90 -1.54 -4.23 0.03
CA ILE A 90 -0.62 -4.22 1.16
C ILE A 90 -0.75 -2.87 1.87
N MET A 91 -1.04 -2.88 3.17
CA MET A 91 -1.13 -1.65 3.97
C MET A 91 -0.17 -1.73 5.15
N SER A 92 0.45 -0.60 5.45
CA SER A 92 1.33 -0.43 6.59
C SER A 92 0.61 -0.65 7.92
N ARG A 93 1.36 -0.73 9.01
CA ARG A 93 0.79 -0.64 10.36
C ARG A 93 -0.01 0.67 10.51
N SER A 94 -1.03 0.64 11.35
CA SER A 94 -1.89 1.81 11.59
C SER A 94 -1.09 2.93 12.26
N GLY A 95 -1.04 4.11 11.62
CA GLY A 95 -0.29 5.26 12.11
C GLY A 95 1.22 5.22 11.81
N GLU A 96 1.75 4.10 11.34
CA GLU A 96 3.17 3.91 11.05
C GLU A 96 3.36 3.56 9.58
N PHE A 97 3.49 4.58 8.73
CA PHE A 97 3.37 4.47 7.29
C PHE A 97 4.50 3.71 6.58
N PHE A 98 5.61 3.48 7.24
CA PHE A 98 6.76 2.78 6.68
C PHE A 98 7.02 1.42 7.34
N GLU A 99 6.13 0.98 8.22
CA GLU A 99 6.19 -0.29 8.92
C GLU A 99 5.29 -1.32 8.23
N PHE A 100 5.91 -2.36 7.67
CA PHE A 100 5.21 -3.43 6.93
C PHE A 100 5.42 -4.82 7.56
N PHE A 101 6.00 -4.88 8.74
CA PHE A 101 6.12 -6.11 9.52
C PHE A 101 5.29 -6.03 10.81
N PRO A 102 4.78 -7.15 11.31
CA PRO A 102 4.08 -7.18 12.60
C PRO A 102 5.04 -6.87 13.75
N GLU A 103 4.51 -6.33 14.83
CA GLU A 103 5.25 -6.04 16.04
C GLU A 103 5.51 -7.30 16.88
N THR A 104 4.58 -8.24 16.82
CA THR A 104 4.65 -9.53 17.53
C THR A 104 4.08 -10.63 16.65
N VAL A 105 4.52 -11.87 16.87
CA VAL A 105 3.99 -13.08 16.21
C VAL A 105 3.20 -13.98 17.16
N THR A 106 3.07 -13.59 18.43
CA THR A 106 2.29 -14.34 19.42
C THR A 106 0.80 -14.08 19.35
N SER A 107 0.39 -12.92 18.84
CA SER A 107 -1.01 -12.53 18.64
C SER A 107 -1.13 -11.56 17.49
N THR A 108 -2.26 -11.57 16.79
CA THR A 108 -2.57 -10.55 15.76
C THR A 108 -3.10 -9.30 16.46
N LEU A 109 -2.50 -8.16 16.16
CA LEU A 109 -2.90 -6.86 16.68
C LEU A 109 -3.76 -6.12 15.65
N ASP A 110 -4.66 -5.26 16.12
CA ASP A 110 -5.48 -4.40 15.23
C ASP A 110 -4.63 -3.39 14.45
N THR A 111 -3.44 -3.10 14.94
CA THR A 111 -2.46 -2.21 14.30
C THR A 111 -1.59 -2.90 13.28
N ASP A 112 -1.55 -4.23 13.23
CA ASP A 112 -0.67 -4.99 12.33
C ASP A 112 -0.84 -4.61 10.86
N PRO A 113 0.20 -4.77 10.05
CA PRO A 113 0.10 -4.58 8.60
C PRO A 113 -0.95 -5.51 8.00
N ILE A 114 -1.51 -5.08 6.90
CA ILE A 114 -2.49 -5.86 6.13
C ILE A 114 -1.84 -6.25 4.81
N ASP A 115 -1.89 -7.53 4.46
CA ASP A 115 -1.43 -8.04 3.17
C ASP A 115 -2.39 -9.12 2.71
N VAL A 116 -3.28 -8.77 1.79
CA VAL A 116 -4.34 -9.63 1.31
C VAL A 116 -4.42 -9.60 -0.20
N ALA A 117 -4.68 -10.75 -0.80
CA ALA A 117 -4.91 -10.87 -2.22
C ALA A 117 -6.41 -10.81 -2.55
N SER A 118 -6.74 -10.23 -3.70
CA SER A 118 -8.09 -10.36 -4.26
C SER A 118 -8.32 -11.82 -4.69
N THR A 119 -9.40 -12.42 -4.20
CA THR A 119 -9.81 -13.78 -4.59
C THR A 119 -10.91 -13.68 -5.64
N HIS A 120 -10.54 -13.75 -6.91
CA HIS A 120 -11.50 -13.76 -8.02
C HIS A 120 -11.19 -14.89 -9.00
N THR A 121 -12.19 -15.35 -9.74
CA THR A 121 -12.03 -16.41 -10.76
C THR A 121 -11.17 -15.98 -11.95
N LYS A 122 -11.07 -14.68 -12.20
CA LYS A 122 -10.20 -14.09 -13.22
C LYS A 122 -8.98 -13.48 -12.55
N VAL A 123 -7.82 -13.56 -13.20
CA VAL A 123 -6.61 -12.84 -12.76
C VAL A 123 -6.91 -11.35 -12.74
N SER A 124 -6.79 -10.74 -11.57
CA SER A 124 -7.20 -9.35 -11.33
C SER A 124 -6.03 -8.51 -10.83
N ILE A 125 -5.11 -8.18 -11.74
CA ILE A 125 -4.01 -7.26 -11.43
C ILE A 125 -4.59 -5.89 -11.06
N LEU A 126 -4.42 -5.50 -9.82
CA LEU A 126 -4.92 -4.23 -9.28
C LEU A 126 -4.06 -3.07 -9.82
N GLN A 127 -4.70 -2.10 -10.46
CA GLN A 127 -4.03 -0.98 -11.10
C GLN A 127 -4.16 0.31 -10.30
N HIS A 128 -5.33 0.59 -9.77
CA HIS A 128 -5.64 1.83 -9.06
C HIS A 128 -6.45 1.57 -7.80
N ALA A 129 -6.19 2.39 -6.80
CA ALA A 129 -6.97 2.47 -5.57
C ALA A 129 -7.54 3.88 -5.40
N VAL A 130 -8.81 3.97 -5.03
CA VAL A 130 -9.50 5.23 -4.74
C VAL A 130 -10.18 5.11 -3.39
N SER A 131 -9.75 5.90 -2.43
CA SER A 131 -10.46 6.03 -1.15
C SER A 131 -11.68 6.92 -1.36
N PHE A 132 -12.86 6.41 -1.08
CA PHE A 132 -14.12 7.06 -1.36
C PHE A 132 -15.14 6.72 -0.28
N ASP A 133 -15.70 7.74 0.37
CA ASP A 133 -16.79 7.64 1.37
C ASP A 133 -16.53 6.54 2.44
N GLU A 134 -15.36 6.60 3.09
CA GLU A 134 -14.88 5.62 4.08
C GLU A 134 -14.52 4.24 3.52
N GLU A 135 -14.82 3.96 2.27
CA GLU A 135 -14.52 2.70 1.59
C GLU A 135 -13.26 2.85 0.70
N LEU A 136 -12.66 1.73 0.37
CA LEU A 136 -11.57 1.68 -0.60
C LEU A 136 -12.01 0.90 -1.83
N LEU A 137 -12.07 1.60 -2.96
CA LEU A 137 -12.37 0.98 -4.26
C LEU A 137 -11.07 0.64 -4.97
N LEU A 138 -11.00 -0.57 -5.48
CA LEU A 138 -9.87 -1.08 -6.25
C LEU A 138 -10.31 -1.36 -7.68
N PHE A 139 -9.44 -0.99 -8.61
CA PHE A 139 -9.71 -1.14 -10.04
C PHE A 139 -8.67 -2.06 -10.67
N SER A 140 -9.14 -3.13 -11.32
CA SER A 140 -8.37 -3.92 -12.28
C SER A 140 -8.85 -3.62 -13.70
N GLU A 141 -8.26 -4.24 -14.71
CA GLU A 141 -8.69 -4.06 -16.10
C GLU A 141 -10.10 -4.60 -16.37
N GLN A 142 -10.56 -5.60 -15.62
CA GLN A 142 -11.81 -6.30 -15.90
C GLN A 142 -12.84 -6.25 -14.77
N SER A 143 -12.44 -5.82 -13.57
CA SER A 143 -13.30 -5.86 -12.40
C SER A 143 -12.97 -4.73 -11.44
N GLN A 144 -13.99 -4.28 -10.72
CA GLN A 144 -13.86 -3.33 -9.64
C GLN A 144 -14.21 -4.03 -8.33
N PHE A 145 -13.42 -3.76 -7.31
CA PHE A 145 -13.57 -4.37 -5.99
C PHE A 145 -13.78 -3.29 -4.94
N MET A 146 -14.45 -3.66 -3.89
CA MET A 146 -14.59 -2.84 -2.69
C MET A 146 -13.90 -3.56 -1.53
N VAL A 147 -13.03 -2.85 -0.85
CA VAL A 147 -12.42 -3.32 0.40
C VAL A 147 -13.37 -2.95 1.53
N THR A 148 -13.83 -3.94 2.24
CA THR A 148 -14.69 -3.78 3.40
C THR A 148 -14.01 -4.30 4.66
N GLY A 149 -14.43 -3.81 5.81
CA GLY A 149 -13.93 -4.22 7.12
C GLY A 149 -14.78 -3.61 8.22
N GLY A 150 -14.46 -3.91 9.47
CA GLY A 150 -15.17 -3.30 10.61
C GLY A 150 -14.89 -1.80 10.76
N ALA A 151 -15.37 -1.19 11.85
CA ALA A 151 -15.07 0.20 12.19
C ALA A 151 -13.56 0.48 12.23
N THR A 152 -12.78 -0.47 12.73
CA THR A 152 -11.31 -0.50 12.58
C THR A 152 -10.96 -1.54 11.52
N LEU A 153 -10.21 -1.14 10.50
CA LEU A 153 -9.73 -2.06 9.46
C LEU A 153 -8.50 -2.80 9.98
N THR A 154 -8.59 -4.13 10.06
CA THR A 154 -7.55 -5.02 10.60
C THR A 154 -7.25 -6.15 9.63
N ALA A 155 -6.11 -6.82 9.81
CA ALA A 155 -5.75 -7.99 9.01
C ALA A 155 -6.75 -9.14 9.13
N SER A 156 -7.50 -9.21 10.24
CA SER A 156 -8.47 -10.28 10.51
C SER A 156 -9.88 -9.99 10.00
N ASN A 157 -10.24 -8.74 9.75
CA ASN A 157 -11.61 -8.38 9.34
C ASN A 157 -11.73 -7.79 7.92
N ILE A 158 -10.59 -7.58 7.24
CA ILE A 158 -10.60 -7.09 5.86
C ILE A 158 -11.16 -8.14 4.91
N SER A 159 -11.99 -7.69 3.97
CA SER A 159 -12.40 -8.51 2.83
C SER A 159 -12.43 -7.69 1.55
N ILE A 160 -12.11 -8.33 0.42
CA ILE A 160 -12.11 -7.73 -0.91
C ILE A 160 -13.23 -8.38 -1.69
N ASN A 161 -14.26 -7.62 -2.03
CA ASN A 161 -15.44 -8.10 -2.71
C ASN A 161 -15.59 -7.47 -4.09
N VAL A 162 -15.97 -8.26 -5.10
CA VAL A 162 -16.29 -7.74 -6.43
C VAL A 162 -17.55 -6.89 -6.34
N THR A 163 -17.49 -5.68 -6.88
CA THR A 163 -18.63 -4.76 -6.95
C THR A 163 -19.21 -4.71 -8.35
N THR A 164 -18.35 -4.58 -9.35
CA THR A 164 -18.75 -4.52 -10.76
C THR A 164 -17.68 -5.19 -11.65
N GLU A 165 -18.09 -5.57 -12.87
CA GLU A 165 -17.21 -6.17 -13.88
C GLU A 165 -17.25 -5.35 -15.16
N PHE A 166 -16.71 -4.13 -15.10
CA PHE A 166 -16.50 -3.29 -16.27
C PHE A 166 -15.03 -3.30 -16.70
N GLU A 167 -14.79 -3.27 -18.00
CA GLU A 167 -13.44 -3.05 -18.52
C GLU A 167 -13.00 -1.61 -18.22
N ALA A 168 -11.96 -1.45 -17.42
CA ALA A 168 -11.40 -0.14 -17.06
C ALA A 168 -10.06 0.09 -17.76
N ASP A 169 -9.82 1.33 -18.23
CA ASP A 169 -8.53 1.69 -18.82
C ASP A 169 -7.49 1.89 -17.71
N LYS A 170 -6.49 1.01 -17.66
CA LYS A 170 -5.41 1.04 -16.68
C LYS A 170 -4.52 2.28 -16.72
N ARG A 171 -4.58 3.07 -17.78
CA ARG A 171 -3.76 4.28 -17.98
C ARG A 171 -4.31 5.50 -17.26
N VAL A 172 -5.59 5.47 -16.91
CA VAL A 172 -6.30 6.61 -16.32
C VAL A 172 -6.77 6.24 -14.92
N LYS A 173 -6.23 6.93 -13.91
CA LYS A 173 -6.66 6.73 -12.53
C LYS A 173 -8.10 7.21 -12.37
N PRO A 174 -9.00 6.39 -11.79
CA PRO A 174 -10.36 6.80 -11.44
C PRO A 174 -10.35 7.98 -10.45
N VAL A 175 -11.38 8.82 -10.53
CA VAL A 175 -11.50 10.03 -9.71
C VAL A 175 -12.84 10.02 -8.98
N GLY A 176 -12.80 10.21 -7.67
CA GLY A 176 -13.97 10.45 -6.83
C GLY A 176 -14.39 11.92 -6.92
N SER A 177 -15.68 12.17 -7.11
CA SER A 177 -16.27 13.51 -7.08
C SER A 177 -17.67 13.47 -6.48
N GLY A 178 -17.86 14.12 -5.34
CA GLY A 178 -19.10 14.04 -4.58
C GLY A 178 -19.42 12.61 -4.16
N SER A 179 -20.60 12.12 -4.50
CA SER A 179 -21.05 10.75 -4.22
C SER A 179 -20.81 9.75 -5.37
N ASN A 180 -19.96 10.11 -6.33
CA ASN A 180 -19.70 9.26 -7.50
C ASN A 180 -18.20 9.06 -7.73
N VAL A 181 -17.85 7.91 -8.30
CA VAL A 181 -16.51 7.63 -8.81
C VAL A 181 -16.59 7.48 -10.33
N PHE A 182 -15.78 8.25 -11.03
CA PHE A 182 -15.70 8.25 -12.48
C PHE A 182 -14.47 7.50 -12.94
N PHE A 183 -14.62 6.60 -13.88
CA PHE A 183 -13.53 5.90 -14.54
C PHE A 183 -13.76 5.78 -16.03
N THR A 184 -12.71 5.59 -16.80
CA THR A 184 -12.77 5.43 -18.26
C THR A 184 -12.70 3.96 -18.63
N PHE A 185 -13.42 3.60 -19.68
CA PHE A 185 -13.31 2.28 -20.29
C PHE A 185 -13.11 2.41 -21.81
N ASN A 186 -12.44 1.43 -22.38
CA ASN A 186 -12.18 1.41 -23.80
C ASN A 186 -13.36 0.74 -24.53
N LYS A 187 -14.09 1.49 -25.31
CA LYS A 187 -15.26 1.00 -26.06
C LYS A 187 -14.92 0.52 -27.50
N GLY A 188 -13.66 0.22 -27.77
CA GLY A 188 -13.18 -0.16 -29.10
C GLY A 188 -12.80 1.02 -29.97
N ASN A 189 -12.20 0.74 -31.10
CA ASN A 189 -11.89 1.76 -32.12
C ASN A 189 -13.17 2.18 -32.82
N PHE A 190 -13.58 3.42 -32.66
CA PHE A 190 -14.45 4.05 -33.59
C PHE A 190 -13.61 4.47 -34.81
N SER A 191 -13.72 3.73 -35.90
CA SER A 191 -13.29 4.18 -37.22
C SER A 191 -14.41 4.98 -37.84
#